data_7529ad0d5cb49827a97a310c0d8857b3
#
_entry.id   7529ad0d5cb49827a97a310c0d8857b3
#
_cell.length_a   1.000
_cell.length_b   1.000
_cell.length_c   1.000
_cell.angle_alpha   90.00
_cell.angle_beta   90.00
_cell.angle_gamma   90.00
#
_symmetry.space_group_name_H-M   'P 1'
#
loop_
_entity.id
_entity.type
_entity.pdbx_description
1 polymer ?
#
loop_
_entity_poly.entity_id
_entity_poly.type
_entity_poly.pdbx_seq_one_letter_code
_entity_poly.pdbx_strand_id
1 'polypeptide(L)'
;MSNDIEVKIENNIFKYLSENLSKTIEEIKSLYSIIIKKTAAGVNNKNYIVQIYNKSNNALVNTVFYKHFQGTCSLADRDLEADIVKYLGENNIGPKLLKYDKEEKSYRIDEFVNNGRNVLIEEHLQYDIINNVFKILSQYILFDDFYKYKIDNTNIVIEDINNSQIVNDKTNFISIILSYSKQSKIAYNKFCDDVNEYYKKNPESSIMNIEGTDIKKDMNEIKDYINNFKDIFINLIKNKNYFLCMNHNDVHRLNLLIDNNKKLYLIDNENIMLNFIGSDAVLYLCLCVFNVLPCYAFNEHLLDLDKFYNYYLEYYDMIKNKLKKYENKYDFNYLKSKEYFYFLVKIISIYGIIFCSANVNFQKEYLDKNCYNYSRHVHDRFKIYNMTNK
;
A
#
# COMPACT_ATOMS: atom_id res chain seq x y z
N MET A 1 -4.13 -22.04 20.76
CA MET A 1 -4.08 -20.75 20.04
C MET A 1 -4.82 -20.74 18.69
N SER A 2 -4.86 -21.80 17.85
CA SER A 2 -5.68 -21.80 16.61
C SER A 2 -7.18 -21.87 16.91
N ASN A 3 -7.61 -22.70 17.84
CA ASN A 3 -9.02 -22.87 18.19
C ASN A 3 -9.70 -21.60 18.72
N ASP A 4 -9.01 -20.75 19.47
CA ASP A 4 -9.64 -19.55 20.06
C ASP A 4 -10.03 -18.51 19.02
N ILE A 5 -9.22 -18.35 17.95
CA ILE A 5 -9.53 -17.37 16.89
C ILE A 5 -10.66 -17.86 15.99
N GLU A 6 -10.72 -19.16 15.70
CA GLU A 6 -11.79 -19.74 14.89
C GLU A 6 -13.13 -19.64 15.61
N VAL A 7 -13.18 -19.90 16.92
CA VAL A 7 -14.37 -19.68 17.76
C VAL A 7 -14.79 -18.20 17.74
N LYS A 8 -13.84 -17.27 17.83
CA LYS A 8 -14.12 -15.83 17.75
C LYS A 8 -14.71 -15.45 16.37
N ILE A 9 -14.14 -15.96 15.28
CA ILE A 9 -14.64 -15.74 13.92
C ILE A 9 -16.07 -16.30 13.80
N GLU A 10 -16.30 -17.52 14.25
CA GLU A 10 -17.60 -18.18 14.22
C GLU A 10 -18.67 -17.33 14.92
N ASN A 11 -18.40 -16.89 16.14
CA ASN A 11 -19.32 -16.05 16.91
C ASN A 11 -19.61 -14.71 16.19
N ASN A 12 -18.61 -14.07 15.61
CA ASN A 12 -18.77 -12.81 14.88
C ASN A 12 -19.60 -12.99 13.60
N ILE A 13 -19.43 -14.11 12.89
CA ILE A 13 -20.24 -14.43 11.70
C ILE A 13 -21.68 -14.73 12.10
N PHE A 14 -21.94 -15.50 13.16
CA PHE A 14 -23.30 -15.73 13.64
C PHE A 14 -23.97 -14.46 14.12
N LYS A 15 -23.24 -13.55 14.81
CA LYS A 15 -23.75 -12.22 15.18
C LYS A 15 -24.12 -11.40 13.93
N TYR A 16 -23.25 -11.37 12.92
CA TYR A 16 -23.53 -10.71 11.63
C TYR A 16 -24.80 -11.27 10.96
N LEU A 17 -24.94 -12.59 10.89
CA LEU A 17 -26.12 -13.23 10.30
C LEU A 17 -27.39 -12.96 11.12
N SER A 18 -27.30 -12.99 12.46
CA SER A 18 -28.40 -12.68 13.37
C SER A 18 -28.96 -11.27 13.13
N GLU A 19 -28.07 -10.28 13.03
CA GLU A 19 -28.47 -8.89 12.74
C GLU A 19 -29.13 -8.76 11.37
N ASN A 20 -28.56 -9.39 10.32
CA ASN A 20 -29.06 -9.27 8.95
C ASN A 20 -30.41 -10.02 8.72
N LEU A 21 -30.60 -11.13 9.39
CA LEU A 21 -31.79 -11.98 9.22
C LEU A 21 -32.84 -11.73 10.29
N SER A 22 -32.58 -10.83 11.24
CA SER A 22 -33.48 -10.53 12.39
C SER A 22 -33.88 -11.79 13.17
N LYS A 23 -32.91 -12.67 13.44
CA LYS A 23 -33.05 -13.94 14.16
C LYS A 23 -32.12 -13.97 15.36
N THR A 24 -32.41 -14.78 16.37
CA THR A 24 -31.49 -15.01 17.49
C THR A 24 -30.25 -15.78 17.03
N ILE A 25 -29.17 -15.68 17.79
CA ILE A 25 -27.93 -16.41 17.48
C ILE A 25 -28.19 -17.93 17.54
N GLU A 26 -29.02 -18.41 18.45
CA GLU A 26 -29.42 -19.82 18.60
C GLU A 26 -30.15 -20.32 17.36
N GLU A 27 -31.09 -19.52 16.82
CA GLU A 27 -31.78 -19.85 15.57
C GLU A 27 -30.79 -19.88 14.39
N ILE A 28 -29.88 -18.91 14.30
CA ILE A 28 -28.86 -18.90 13.26
C ILE A 28 -27.95 -20.13 13.35
N LYS A 29 -27.47 -20.48 14.55
CA LYS A 29 -26.68 -21.69 14.79
C LYS A 29 -27.41 -22.99 14.44
N SER A 30 -28.75 -23.01 14.58
CA SER A 30 -29.56 -24.16 14.17
C SER A 30 -29.67 -24.30 12.66
N LEU A 31 -29.68 -23.19 11.92
CA LEU A 31 -29.91 -23.13 10.47
C LEU A 31 -28.60 -23.25 9.65
N TYR A 32 -27.48 -22.71 10.16
CA TYR A 32 -26.25 -22.57 9.40
C TYR A 32 -25.06 -23.24 10.07
N SER A 33 -24.16 -23.77 9.22
CA SER A 33 -22.81 -24.17 9.59
C SER A 33 -21.81 -23.32 8.81
N ILE A 34 -20.59 -23.16 9.35
CA ILE A 34 -19.54 -22.39 8.70
C ILE A 34 -18.25 -23.19 8.58
N ILE A 35 -17.55 -22.95 7.49
CA ILE A 35 -16.20 -23.48 7.26
C ILE A 35 -15.25 -22.29 7.14
N ILE A 36 -14.21 -22.26 7.97
CA ILE A 36 -13.23 -21.19 8.05
C ILE A 36 -11.95 -21.67 7.38
N LYS A 37 -11.45 -20.93 6.39
CA LYS A 37 -10.19 -21.21 5.69
C LYS A 37 -9.27 -20.01 5.85
N LYS A 38 -8.12 -20.19 6.49
CA LYS A 38 -7.10 -19.16 6.58
C LYS A 38 -6.47 -18.94 5.21
N THR A 39 -6.30 -17.67 4.79
CA THR A 39 -5.54 -17.34 3.57
C THR A 39 -4.05 -17.28 3.88
N ALA A 40 -3.23 -17.55 2.86
CA ALA A 40 -1.77 -17.43 2.98
C ALA A 40 -1.28 -15.96 2.95
N ALA A 41 -2.14 -15.02 2.54
CA ALA A 41 -1.80 -13.61 2.37
C ALA A 41 -2.11 -12.80 3.63
N GLY A 42 -1.25 -11.82 3.93
CA GLY A 42 -1.40 -10.85 5.00
C GLY A 42 -0.24 -10.90 6.00
N VAL A 43 0.59 -9.85 5.97
CA VAL A 43 1.71 -9.69 6.93
C VAL A 43 1.20 -9.07 8.24
N ASN A 44 0.29 -8.09 8.13
CA ASN A 44 -0.19 -7.28 9.26
C ASN A 44 -1.51 -7.75 9.86
N ASN A 45 -2.28 -8.57 9.13
CA ASN A 45 -3.60 -9.03 9.53
C ASN A 45 -3.75 -10.53 9.27
N LYS A 46 -4.65 -11.19 10.00
CA LYS A 46 -5.04 -12.56 9.68
C LYS A 46 -6.32 -12.52 8.85
N ASN A 47 -6.22 -13.06 7.64
CA ASN A 47 -7.29 -13.07 6.67
C ASN A 47 -7.88 -14.46 6.53
N TYR A 48 -9.23 -14.53 6.44
CA TYR A 48 -9.95 -15.79 6.35
C TYR A 48 -11.04 -15.71 5.29
N ILE A 49 -11.26 -16.81 4.59
CA ILE A 49 -12.44 -17.04 3.75
C ILE A 49 -13.40 -17.85 4.60
N VAL A 50 -14.63 -17.36 4.78
CA VAL A 50 -15.66 -18.02 5.58
C VAL A 50 -16.81 -18.41 4.66
N GLN A 51 -17.03 -19.71 4.53
CA GLN A 51 -18.14 -20.31 3.76
C GLN A 51 -19.29 -20.64 4.70
N ILE A 52 -20.50 -20.21 4.35
CA ILE A 52 -21.73 -20.35 5.13
C ILE A 52 -22.64 -21.34 4.42
N TYR A 53 -23.00 -22.42 5.08
CA TYR A 53 -23.83 -23.49 4.54
C TYR A 53 -25.16 -23.61 5.28
N ASN A 54 -26.24 -23.91 4.54
CA ASN A 54 -27.49 -24.28 5.15
C ASN A 54 -27.42 -25.72 5.65
N LYS A 55 -27.72 -25.95 6.93
CA LYS A 55 -27.63 -27.27 7.56
C LYS A 55 -28.68 -28.29 7.04
N SER A 56 -29.86 -27.82 6.56
CA SER A 56 -30.93 -28.71 6.12
C SER A 56 -30.59 -29.42 4.80
N ASN A 57 -29.88 -28.79 3.88
CA ASN A 57 -29.57 -29.29 2.55
C ASN A 57 -28.09 -29.23 2.17
N ASN A 58 -27.25 -28.82 3.09
CA ASN A 58 -25.79 -28.63 2.91
C ASN A 58 -25.40 -27.72 1.72
N ALA A 59 -26.34 -26.82 1.30
CA ALA A 59 -26.04 -25.89 0.21
C ALA A 59 -25.22 -24.70 0.70
N LEU A 60 -24.23 -24.29 -0.11
CA LEU A 60 -23.48 -23.04 0.13
C LEU A 60 -24.42 -21.85 -0.06
N VAL A 61 -24.62 -21.09 1.00
CA VAL A 61 -25.50 -19.90 1.02
C VAL A 61 -24.71 -18.65 0.67
N ASN A 62 -23.52 -18.50 1.26
CA ASN A 62 -22.69 -17.32 1.05
C ASN A 62 -21.21 -17.63 1.34
N THR A 63 -20.33 -16.82 0.77
CA THR A 63 -18.91 -16.77 1.12
C THR A 63 -18.58 -15.32 1.45
N VAL A 64 -17.89 -15.09 2.57
CA VAL A 64 -17.43 -13.76 2.99
C VAL A 64 -15.95 -13.77 3.27
N PHE A 65 -15.32 -12.59 3.17
CA PHE A 65 -13.95 -12.36 3.55
C PHE A 65 -13.91 -11.75 4.96
N TYR A 66 -13.19 -12.40 5.87
CA TYR A 66 -13.05 -11.95 7.25
C TYR A 66 -11.60 -11.50 7.50
N LYS A 67 -11.41 -10.22 7.80
CA LYS A 67 -10.12 -9.63 8.15
C LYS A 67 -10.05 -9.43 9.66
N HIS A 68 -9.17 -10.19 10.33
CA HIS A 68 -8.90 -10.02 11.76
C HIS A 68 -7.68 -9.12 11.92
N PHE A 69 -7.89 -7.99 12.56
CA PHE A 69 -6.82 -7.03 12.82
C PHE A 69 -5.91 -7.54 13.93
N GLN A 70 -4.63 -7.66 13.64
CA GLN A 70 -3.61 -8.05 14.61
C GLN A 70 -2.86 -6.82 15.10
N GLY A 71 -2.95 -6.56 16.41
CA GLY A 71 -2.09 -5.61 17.09
C GLY A 71 -2.01 -4.22 16.49
N THR A 72 -0.94 -3.57 16.75
CA THR A 72 -0.64 -2.23 16.29
C THR A 72 0.00 -2.27 14.89
N CYS A 73 -0.77 -2.39 13.80
CA CYS A 73 -0.28 -1.81 12.57
C CYS A 73 -0.18 -0.30 12.80
N SER A 74 1.04 0.19 12.92
CA SER A 74 1.31 1.58 13.30
C SER A 74 0.81 2.60 12.27
N LEU A 75 0.51 2.14 11.06
CA LEU A 75 0.13 2.97 9.91
C LEU A 75 -1.38 3.01 9.64
N ALA A 76 -2.14 1.96 10.04
CA ALA A 76 -3.54 1.87 9.65
C ALA A 76 -4.47 2.63 10.61
N ASP A 77 -5.23 3.56 10.07
CA ASP A 77 -6.46 4.05 10.69
C ASP A 77 -7.61 3.12 10.29
N ARG A 78 -8.10 2.31 11.26
CA ARG A 78 -9.10 1.27 10.99
C ARG A 78 -10.49 1.84 10.67
N ASP A 79 -10.83 3.00 11.23
CA ASP A 79 -12.10 3.67 10.92
C ASP A 79 -12.04 4.20 9.47
N LEU A 80 -10.95 4.88 9.10
CA LEU A 80 -10.75 5.36 7.74
C LEU A 80 -10.71 4.20 6.72
N GLU A 81 -10.02 3.09 7.04
CA GLU A 81 -10.01 1.89 6.20
C GLU A 81 -11.42 1.33 5.98
N ALA A 82 -12.23 1.22 7.04
CA ALA A 82 -13.59 0.71 6.94
C ALA A 82 -14.51 1.64 6.12
N ASP A 83 -14.35 2.92 6.30
CA ASP A 83 -15.17 3.92 5.61
C ASP A 83 -14.86 3.99 4.11
N ILE A 84 -13.57 3.89 3.71
CA ILE A 84 -13.24 3.82 2.28
C ILE A 84 -13.75 2.53 1.64
N VAL A 85 -13.62 1.38 2.33
CA VAL A 85 -14.16 0.10 1.82
C VAL A 85 -15.67 0.18 1.63
N LYS A 86 -16.39 0.81 2.58
CA LYS A 86 -17.82 1.07 2.44
C LYS A 86 -18.12 1.92 1.21
N TYR A 87 -17.42 3.05 1.06
CA TYR A 87 -17.58 3.95 -0.10
C TYR A 87 -17.31 3.23 -1.44
N LEU A 88 -16.20 2.49 -1.54
CA LEU A 88 -15.86 1.75 -2.75
C LEU A 88 -16.91 0.67 -3.08
N GLY A 89 -17.40 -0.04 -2.07
CA GLY A 89 -18.43 -1.06 -2.22
C GLY A 89 -19.79 -0.48 -2.68
N GLU A 90 -20.23 0.63 -2.08
CA GLU A 90 -21.46 1.34 -2.45
C GLU A 90 -21.42 1.88 -3.89
N ASN A 91 -20.23 2.22 -4.38
CA ASN A 91 -20.01 2.68 -5.76
C ASN A 91 -19.64 1.55 -6.74
N ASN A 92 -19.72 0.28 -6.33
CA ASN A 92 -19.37 -0.90 -7.14
C ASN A 92 -17.90 -0.90 -7.66
N ILE A 93 -16.97 -0.29 -6.94
CA ILE A 93 -15.55 -0.18 -7.30
C ILE A 93 -14.70 -1.18 -6.50
N GLY A 94 -15.16 -1.54 -5.29
CA GLY A 94 -14.52 -2.49 -4.40
C GLY A 94 -15.51 -3.53 -3.86
N PRO A 95 -15.03 -4.53 -3.09
CA PRO A 95 -15.89 -5.42 -2.32
C PRO A 95 -16.75 -4.61 -1.34
N LYS A 96 -17.99 -5.03 -1.11
CA LYS A 96 -18.88 -4.35 -0.15
C LYS A 96 -18.42 -4.60 1.28
N LEU A 97 -18.43 -3.57 2.10
CA LEU A 97 -18.33 -3.71 3.55
C LEU A 97 -19.63 -4.29 4.10
N LEU A 98 -19.57 -5.49 4.68
CA LEU A 98 -20.73 -6.16 5.28
C LEU A 98 -20.85 -5.85 6.77
N LYS A 99 -19.72 -5.82 7.50
CA LYS A 99 -19.67 -5.50 8.92
C LYS A 99 -18.31 -4.96 9.30
N TYR A 100 -18.29 -3.99 10.20
CA TYR A 100 -17.08 -3.51 10.87
C TYR A 100 -17.34 -3.40 12.37
N ASP A 101 -16.40 -3.91 13.16
CA ASP A 101 -16.42 -3.80 14.60
C ASP A 101 -15.87 -2.42 15.02
N LYS A 102 -16.78 -1.46 15.23
CA LYS A 102 -16.42 -0.07 15.58
C LYS A 102 -15.91 0.09 17.00
N GLU A 103 -16.33 -0.79 17.92
CA GLU A 103 -16.03 -0.67 19.35
C GLU A 103 -14.59 -1.13 19.64
N GLU A 104 -14.29 -2.38 19.32
CA GLU A 104 -12.98 -2.98 19.58
C GLU A 104 -12.02 -2.81 18.40
N LYS A 105 -12.51 -2.43 17.21
CA LYS A 105 -11.72 -2.34 15.97
C LYS A 105 -10.92 -3.61 15.72
N SER A 106 -11.53 -4.76 16.01
CA SER A 106 -10.84 -6.05 16.03
C SER A 106 -11.01 -6.84 14.74
N TYR A 107 -12.06 -6.55 13.95
CA TYR A 107 -12.33 -7.25 12.68
C TYR A 107 -13.19 -6.46 11.71
N ARG A 108 -13.15 -6.93 10.46
CA ARG A 108 -14.04 -6.51 9.37
C ARG A 108 -14.51 -7.73 8.57
N ILE A 109 -15.75 -7.68 8.08
CA ILE A 109 -16.34 -8.66 7.17
C ILE A 109 -16.65 -7.93 5.86
N ASP A 110 -16.09 -8.43 4.77
CA ASP A 110 -16.27 -7.89 3.42
C ASP A 110 -16.95 -8.95 2.52
N GLU A 111 -17.58 -8.49 1.46
CA GLU A 111 -17.99 -9.34 0.35
C GLU A 111 -16.80 -10.12 -0.20
N PHE A 112 -16.99 -11.41 -0.46
CA PHE A 112 -15.97 -12.22 -1.11
C PHE A 112 -16.07 -12.06 -2.64
N VAL A 113 -14.96 -11.70 -3.28
CA VAL A 113 -14.90 -11.64 -4.75
C VAL A 113 -14.81 -13.05 -5.31
N ASN A 114 -15.95 -13.61 -5.72
CA ASN A 114 -16.03 -14.95 -6.27
C ASN A 114 -15.17 -15.09 -7.53
N ASN A 115 -14.35 -16.15 -7.57
CA ASN A 115 -13.40 -16.41 -8.65
C ASN A 115 -12.41 -15.26 -8.91
N GLY A 116 -12.24 -14.36 -7.93
CA GLY A 116 -11.23 -13.31 -7.99
C GLY A 116 -9.82 -13.93 -7.94
N ARG A 117 -8.98 -13.56 -8.90
CA ARG A 117 -7.55 -13.86 -8.90
C ARG A 117 -6.73 -12.59 -8.92
N ASN A 118 -5.52 -12.64 -8.43
CA ASN A 118 -4.61 -11.52 -8.60
C ASN A 118 -4.27 -11.29 -10.07
N VAL A 119 -3.98 -10.03 -10.41
CA VAL A 119 -3.44 -9.67 -11.71
C VAL A 119 -2.08 -10.33 -11.90
N LEU A 120 -1.88 -11.01 -13.02
CA LEU A 120 -0.63 -11.70 -13.34
C LEU A 120 0.47 -10.70 -13.72
N ILE A 121 1.72 -11.15 -13.62
CA ILE A 121 2.87 -10.29 -13.90
C ILE A 121 2.92 -9.87 -15.38
N GLU A 122 2.47 -10.73 -16.28
CA GLU A 122 2.37 -10.45 -17.71
C GLU A 122 1.19 -9.57 -18.10
N GLU A 123 0.23 -9.37 -17.19
CA GLU A 123 -0.98 -8.59 -17.43
C GLU A 123 -0.86 -7.14 -16.92
N HIS A 124 -0.11 -6.90 -15.86
CA HIS A 124 -0.18 -5.65 -15.08
C HIS A 124 0.21 -4.40 -15.89
N LEU A 125 1.04 -4.53 -16.94
CA LEU A 125 1.38 -3.44 -17.86
C LEU A 125 0.51 -3.40 -19.13
N GLN A 126 -0.50 -4.26 -19.24
CA GLN A 126 -1.46 -4.16 -20.34
C GLN A 126 -2.31 -2.90 -20.19
N TYR A 127 -2.56 -2.22 -21.29
CA TYR A 127 -3.27 -0.94 -21.33
C TYR A 127 -4.63 -0.99 -20.61
N ASP A 128 -5.42 -2.04 -20.88
CA ASP A 128 -6.74 -2.19 -20.27
C ASP A 128 -6.69 -2.33 -18.75
N ILE A 129 -5.66 -3.01 -18.23
CA ILE A 129 -5.45 -3.14 -16.77
C ILE A 129 -5.06 -1.78 -16.20
N ILE A 130 -4.07 -1.09 -16.78
CA ILE A 130 -3.64 0.25 -16.35
C ILE A 130 -4.84 1.21 -16.33
N ASN A 131 -5.63 1.27 -17.40
CA ASN A 131 -6.78 2.15 -17.54
C ASN A 131 -7.85 1.84 -16.45
N ASN A 132 -8.12 0.56 -16.18
CA ASN A 132 -9.07 0.18 -15.14
C ASN A 132 -8.56 0.50 -13.74
N VAL A 133 -7.26 0.31 -13.45
CA VAL A 133 -6.63 0.77 -12.21
C VAL A 133 -6.80 2.27 -12.05
N PHE A 134 -6.51 3.05 -13.08
CA PHE A 134 -6.64 4.52 -13.04
C PHE A 134 -8.09 4.98 -12.81
N LYS A 135 -9.07 4.30 -13.41
CA LYS A 135 -10.49 4.56 -13.11
C LYS A 135 -10.82 4.34 -11.64
N ILE A 136 -10.31 3.26 -11.03
CA ILE A 136 -10.50 3.01 -9.60
C ILE A 136 -9.83 4.10 -8.79
N LEU A 137 -8.54 4.38 -9.03
CA LEU A 137 -7.76 5.38 -8.29
C LEU A 137 -8.36 6.78 -8.39
N SER A 138 -8.95 7.11 -9.54
CA SER A 138 -9.64 8.40 -9.71
C SER A 138 -10.82 8.59 -8.74
N GLN A 139 -11.37 7.54 -8.16
CA GLN A 139 -12.48 7.64 -7.20
C GLN A 139 -12.01 8.03 -5.80
N TYR A 140 -10.75 7.77 -5.44
CA TYR A 140 -10.21 8.19 -4.14
C TYR A 140 -10.22 9.70 -3.98
N ILE A 141 -10.11 10.47 -5.06
CA ILE A 141 -10.22 11.94 -5.05
C ILE A 141 -11.62 12.40 -4.63
N LEU A 142 -12.67 11.64 -4.98
CA LEU A 142 -14.05 11.96 -4.58
C LEU A 142 -14.33 11.65 -3.12
N PHE A 143 -13.52 10.79 -2.53
CA PHE A 143 -13.63 10.41 -1.13
C PHE A 143 -13.41 11.57 -0.17
N ASP A 144 -12.58 12.54 -0.53
CA ASP A 144 -12.32 13.75 0.25
C ASP A 144 -13.60 14.54 0.56
N ASP A 145 -14.61 14.49 -0.32
CA ASP A 145 -15.89 15.16 -0.12
C ASP A 145 -16.72 14.56 1.02
N PHE A 146 -16.56 13.25 1.27
CA PHE A 146 -17.30 12.56 2.33
C PHE A 146 -16.64 12.74 3.69
N TYR A 147 -15.32 12.88 3.73
CA TYR A 147 -14.58 12.77 4.97
C TYR A 147 -14.28 14.09 5.66
N LYS A 148 -14.65 15.24 5.14
CA LYS A 148 -14.21 16.51 5.74
C LYS A 148 -12.70 16.55 6.06
N TYR A 149 -11.92 15.59 5.55
CA TYR A 149 -10.49 15.73 5.41
C TYR A 149 -10.31 16.85 4.40
N LYS A 150 -10.61 18.04 4.90
CA LYS A 150 -10.47 19.24 4.09
C LYS A 150 -9.04 19.23 3.62
N ILE A 151 -8.90 19.20 2.31
CA ILE A 151 -7.70 19.69 1.65
C ILE A 151 -7.22 21.02 2.28
N ASP A 152 -8.09 21.73 2.96
CA ASP A 152 -7.80 22.92 3.77
C ASP A 152 -7.00 22.69 5.05
N ASN A 153 -6.98 21.50 5.62
CA ASN A 153 -6.14 21.18 6.79
C ASN A 153 -4.71 20.78 6.39
N THR A 154 -4.38 20.79 5.13
CA THR A 154 -3.04 20.50 4.61
C THR A 154 -2.09 21.71 4.66
N ASN A 155 -2.35 22.73 5.47
CA ASN A 155 -1.31 23.62 5.94
C ASN A 155 -0.42 22.84 6.92
N ILE A 156 0.27 21.81 6.41
CA ILE A 156 1.49 21.33 7.02
C ILE A 156 2.50 22.45 6.79
N VAL A 157 2.46 23.43 7.67
CA VAL A 157 3.47 24.48 7.67
C VAL A 157 4.78 23.74 7.94
N ILE A 158 5.79 23.96 7.10
CA ILE A 158 7.11 23.33 7.27
C ILE A 158 7.68 23.61 8.67
N GLU A 159 7.27 24.70 9.32
CA GLU A 159 7.51 25.03 10.72
C GLU A 159 6.96 23.95 11.68
N ASP A 160 5.80 23.35 11.40
CA ASP A 160 5.22 22.29 12.23
C ASP A 160 5.98 20.96 12.07
N ILE A 161 6.68 20.73 10.95
CA ILE A 161 7.54 19.56 10.76
C ILE A 161 8.72 19.56 11.76
N ASN A 162 9.15 20.73 12.22
CA ASN A 162 10.17 20.87 13.25
C ASN A 162 9.60 20.70 14.66
N ASN A 163 8.31 20.94 14.85
CA ASN A 163 7.60 20.77 16.12
C ASN A 163 6.96 19.36 16.12
N SER A 164 7.45 18.47 16.93
CA SER A 164 7.14 17.04 17.09
C SER A 164 5.67 16.57 17.04
N GLN A 165 4.70 17.46 16.83
CA GLN A 165 3.26 17.14 16.79
C GLN A 165 2.80 16.46 15.50
N ILE A 166 3.42 16.73 14.34
CA ILE A 166 3.04 16.10 13.06
C ILE A 166 3.46 14.62 13.00
N VAL A 167 4.48 14.23 13.76
CA VAL A 167 5.03 12.86 13.77
C VAL A 167 4.00 11.80 14.18
N ASN A 168 2.85 12.19 14.73
CA ASN A 168 1.80 11.26 15.16
C ASN A 168 0.56 11.23 14.24
N ASP A 169 0.51 12.01 13.17
CA ASP A 169 -0.60 11.98 12.23
C ASP A 169 -0.45 10.81 11.25
N LYS A 170 -1.15 9.71 11.54
CA LYS A 170 -1.16 8.49 10.71
C LYS A 170 -1.94 8.66 9.41
N THR A 171 -2.63 9.76 9.22
CA THR A 171 -3.43 10.00 8.03
C THR A 171 -2.67 10.76 6.95
N ASN A 172 -1.40 11.11 7.20
CA ASN A 172 -0.58 11.92 6.32
C ASN A 172 0.74 11.23 5.98
N PHE A 173 0.95 10.99 4.69
CA PHE A 173 2.15 10.37 4.14
C PHE A 173 3.47 11.06 4.53
N ILE A 174 3.48 12.40 4.54
CA ILE A 174 4.67 13.19 4.91
C ILE A 174 5.08 12.88 6.35
N SER A 175 4.12 12.87 7.27
CA SER A 175 4.35 12.54 8.69
C SER A 175 4.89 11.13 8.86
N ILE A 176 4.33 10.18 8.11
CA ILE A 176 4.75 8.78 8.17
C ILE A 176 6.19 8.62 7.67
N ILE A 177 6.55 9.19 6.52
CA ILE A 177 7.93 9.11 6.00
C ILE A 177 8.91 9.72 7.01
N LEU A 178 8.60 10.88 7.58
CA LEU A 178 9.46 11.53 8.57
C LEU A 178 9.62 10.69 9.85
N SER A 179 8.57 10.00 10.28
CA SER A 179 8.64 9.10 11.45
C SER A 179 9.54 7.89 11.19
N TYR A 180 9.44 7.29 10.00
CA TYR A 180 10.27 6.16 9.59
C TYR A 180 11.74 6.53 9.37
N SER A 181 12.04 7.78 9.03
CA SER A 181 13.41 8.21 8.71
C SER A 181 14.41 7.95 9.83
N LYS A 182 13.98 8.09 11.10
CA LYS A 182 14.84 7.80 12.26
C LYS A 182 15.17 6.31 12.36
N GLN A 183 14.18 5.44 12.18
CA GLN A 183 14.38 3.99 12.20
C GLN A 183 15.23 3.54 11.01
N SER A 184 14.98 4.10 9.81
CA SER A 184 15.77 3.85 8.60
C SER A 184 17.24 4.17 8.78
N LYS A 185 17.53 5.33 9.37
CA LYS A 185 18.90 5.75 9.68
C LYS A 185 19.61 4.75 10.60
N ILE A 186 18.96 4.32 11.68
CA ILE A 186 19.52 3.36 12.62
C ILE A 186 19.76 2.01 11.94
N ALA A 187 18.73 1.47 11.28
CA ALA A 187 18.78 0.13 10.68
C ALA A 187 19.79 0.06 9.52
N TYR A 188 19.79 1.07 8.64
CA TYR A 188 20.69 1.09 7.48
C TYR A 188 22.16 1.32 7.88
N ASN A 189 22.44 2.17 8.86
CA ASN A 189 23.80 2.33 9.39
C ASN A 189 24.32 1.01 9.98
N LYS A 190 23.49 0.33 10.79
CA LYS A 190 23.84 -0.99 11.31
C LYS A 190 24.07 -2.01 10.20
N PHE A 191 23.20 -2.04 9.18
CA PHE A 191 23.40 -2.90 8.01
C PHE A 191 24.75 -2.66 7.33
N CYS A 192 25.13 -1.40 7.10
CA CYS A 192 26.43 -1.03 6.52
C CYS A 192 27.60 -1.51 7.39
N ASP A 193 27.49 -1.39 8.71
CA ASP A 193 28.54 -1.82 9.63
C ASP A 193 28.69 -3.35 9.63
N ASP A 194 27.56 -4.10 9.66
CA ASP A 194 27.54 -5.57 9.57
C ASP A 194 28.15 -6.07 8.24
N VAL A 195 27.83 -5.41 7.12
CA VAL A 195 28.42 -5.69 5.80
C VAL A 195 29.92 -5.47 5.80
N ASN A 196 30.38 -4.31 6.30
CA ASN A 196 31.80 -3.97 6.34
C ASN A 196 32.59 -4.95 7.22
N GLU A 197 32.03 -5.36 8.38
CA GLU A 197 32.66 -6.37 9.25
C GLU A 197 32.76 -7.73 8.55
N TYR A 198 31.70 -8.15 7.83
CA TYR A 198 31.71 -9.40 7.07
C TYR A 198 32.81 -9.40 5.99
N TYR A 199 32.93 -8.32 5.19
CA TYR A 199 33.92 -8.23 4.13
C TYR A 199 35.37 -8.08 4.64
N LYS A 200 35.59 -7.55 5.84
CA LYS A 200 36.93 -7.61 6.49
C LYS A 200 37.39 -9.04 6.72
N LYS A 201 36.45 -9.96 7.03
CA LYS A 201 36.73 -11.38 7.25
C LYS A 201 36.70 -12.23 5.97
N ASN A 202 35.99 -11.76 4.95
CA ASN A 202 35.75 -12.46 3.69
C ASN A 202 35.92 -11.52 2.48
N PRO A 203 37.14 -11.04 2.19
CA PRO A 203 37.39 -9.98 1.19
C PRO A 203 36.96 -10.39 -0.24
N GLU A 204 37.06 -11.66 -0.58
CA GLU A 204 36.73 -12.20 -1.92
C GLU A 204 35.23 -12.58 -2.05
N SER A 205 34.41 -12.31 -1.04
CA SER A 205 32.99 -12.67 -1.07
C SER A 205 32.20 -11.84 -2.07
N SER A 206 31.35 -12.47 -2.85
CA SER A 206 30.39 -11.83 -3.76
C SER A 206 28.95 -11.93 -3.26
N ILE A 207 28.75 -12.11 -1.95
CA ILE A 207 27.44 -12.39 -1.36
C ILE A 207 26.39 -11.30 -1.67
N MET A 208 26.81 -10.04 -1.85
CA MET A 208 25.95 -8.93 -2.21
C MET A 208 25.83 -8.69 -3.73
N ASN A 209 26.43 -9.55 -4.54
CA ASN A 209 26.21 -9.51 -5.99
C ASN A 209 24.99 -10.36 -6.33
N ILE A 210 23.85 -9.73 -6.61
CA ILE A 210 22.60 -10.41 -6.93
C ILE A 210 22.25 -10.13 -8.38
N GLU A 211 22.17 -11.19 -9.19
CA GLU A 211 21.82 -11.09 -10.62
C GLU A 211 22.68 -10.05 -11.38
N GLY A 212 23.97 -9.99 -11.08
CA GLY A 212 24.90 -9.05 -11.71
C GLY A 212 24.88 -7.64 -11.15
N THR A 213 24.06 -7.36 -10.13
CA THR A 213 24.04 -6.05 -9.43
C THR A 213 24.86 -6.13 -8.14
N ASP A 214 25.93 -5.34 -8.04
CA ASP A 214 26.70 -5.19 -6.81
C ASP A 214 26.08 -4.13 -5.91
N ILE A 215 25.28 -4.60 -4.92
CA ILE A 215 24.58 -3.71 -3.97
C ILE A 215 25.56 -2.96 -3.07
N LYS A 216 26.72 -3.52 -2.80
CA LYS A 216 27.76 -2.87 -1.98
C LYS A 216 28.30 -1.59 -2.61
N LYS A 217 28.31 -1.52 -3.95
CA LYS A 217 28.89 -0.38 -4.68
C LYS A 217 28.25 0.95 -4.28
N ASP A 218 26.93 0.99 -4.18
CA ASP A 218 26.18 2.24 -3.92
C ASP A 218 25.82 2.42 -2.42
N MET A 219 26.25 1.46 -1.58
CA MET A 219 25.85 1.39 -0.16
C MET A 219 26.22 2.67 0.61
N ASN A 220 27.38 3.26 0.36
CA ASN A 220 27.82 4.47 1.04
C ASN A 220 27.04 5.70 0.57
N GLU A 221 26.74 5.81 -0.71
CA GLU A 221 25.93 6.90 -1.27
C GLU A 221 24.50 6.86 -0.71
N ILE A 222 23.92 5.67 -0.64
CA ILE A 222 22.60 5.45 -0.03
C ILE A 222 22.65 5.78 1.48
N LYS A 223 23.70 5.39 2.18
CA LYS A 223 23.92 5.72 3.60
C LYS A 223 23.93 7.23 3.81
N ASP A 224 24.67 7.96 3.00
CA ASP A 224 24.76 9.43 3.07
C ASP A 224 23.39 10.06 2.74
N TYR A 225 22.70 9.56 1.74
CA TYR A 225 21.34 10.00 1.40
C TYR A 225 20.37 9.82 2.59
N ILE A 226 20.35 8.63 3.22
CA ILE A 226 19.47 8.34 4.37
C ILE A 226 19.84 9.21 5.58
N ASN A 227 21.13 9.46 5.80
CA ASN A 227 21.59 10.31 6.90
C ASN A 227 21.16 11.78 6.75
N ASN A 228 21.09 12.28 5.52
CA ASN A 228 20.69 13.66 5.18
C ASN A 228 19.22 13.74 4.70
N PHE A 229 18.48 12.66 4.82
CA PHE A 229 17.14 12.49 4.25
C PHE A 229 16.18 13.62 4.60
N LYS A 230 16.13 14.04 5.87
CA LYS A 230 15.15 15.03 6.34
C LYS A 230 15.26 16.33 5.54
N ASP A 231 16.47 16.83 5.36
CA ASP A 231 16.70 18.10 4.64
C ASP A 231 16.41 17.94 3.14
N ILE A 232 16.80 16.81 2.54
CA ILE A 232 16.53 16.48 1.14
C ILE A 232 15.00 16.45 0.90
N PHE A 233 14.28 15.74 1.76
CA PHE A 233 12.84 15.57 1.63
C PHE A 233 12.07 16.89 1.84
N ILE A 234 12.42 17.68 2.87
CA ILE A 234 11.82 18.99 3.12
C ILE A 234 12.03 19.91 1.93
N ASN A 235 13.24 19.96 1.37
CA ASN A 235 13.52 20.78 0.20
C ASN A 235 12.72 20.32 -1.04
N LEU A 236 12.52 19.01 -1.20
CA LEU A 236 11.76 18.46 -2.32
C LEU A 236 10.28 18.82 -2.24
N ILE A 237 9.68 18.77 -1.04
CA ILE A 237 8.24 19.02 -0.84
C ILE A 237 7.90 20.49 -0.57
N LYS A 238 8.90 21.34 -0.41
CA LYS A 238 8.72 22.76 -0.15
C LYS A 238 7.75 23.38 -1.18
N ASN A 239 6.70 24.05 -0.70
CA ASN A 239 5.65 24.66 -1.51
C ASN A 239 4.79 23.67 -2.35
N LYS A 240 4.84 22.36 -2.06
CA LYS A 240 4.05 21.32 -2.77
C LYS A 240 3.08 20.56 -1.88
N ASN A 241 3.07 20.85 -0.59
CA ASN A 241 2.21 20.23 0.41
C ASN A 241 0.70 20.43 0.17
N TYR A 242 0.30 21.44 -0.59
CA TYR A 242 -1.09 21.70 -0.95
C TYR A 242 -1.64 20.79 -2.09
N PHE A 243 -0.78 20.03 -2.75
CA PHE A 243 -1.19 19.06 -3.78
C PHE A 243 -1.58 17.68 -3.21
N LEU A 244 -2.07 17.63 -1.97
CA LEU A 244 -2.45 16.38 -1.31
C LEU A 244 -3.91 16.00 -1.58
N CYS A 245 -4.15 14.70 -1.74
CA CYS A 245 -5.47 14.08 -1.74
C CYS A 245 -5.40 12.68 -1.12
N MET A 246 -6.55 12.04 -0.93
CA MET A 246 -6.59 10.67 -0.44
C MET A 246 -6.01 9.71 -1.48
N ASN A 247 -5.14 8.82 -1.03
CA ASN A 247 -4.48 7.80 -1.84
C ASN A 247 -4.50 6.46 -1.11
N HIS A 248 -4.43 5.37 -1.87
CA HIS A 248 -4.33 4.00 -1.35
C HIS A 248 -2.93 3.69 -0.78
N ASN A 249 -1.89 4.24 -1.41
CA ASN A 249 -0.46 4.16 -1.05
C ASN A 249 0.18 2.75 -1.09
N ASP A 250 -0.55 1.75 -1.58
CA ASP A 250 -0.04 0.38 -1.72
C ASP A 250 -0.62 -0.31 -2.97
N VAL A 251 -0.62 0.40 -4.10
CA VAL A 251 -1.23 -0.07 -5.35
C VAL A 251 -0.25 -0.95 -6.10
N HIS A 252 -0.40 -2.25 -5.98
CA HIS A 252 0.37 -3.24 -6.72
C HIS A 252 -0.49 -4.44 -7.13
N ARG A 253 0.01 -5.28 -8.06
CA ARG A 253 -0.75 -6.38 -8.67
C ARG A 253 -1.36 -7.37 -7.67
N LEU A 254 -0.75 -7.57 -6.49
CA LEU A 254 -1.28 -8.48 -5.47
C LEU A 254 -2.46 -7.87 -4.68
N ASN A 255 -2.60 -6.54 -4.70
CA ASN A 255 -3.75 -5.83 -4.15
C ASN A 255 -4.84 -5.59 -5.21
N LEU A 256 -4.67 -6.15 -6.41
CA LEU A 256 -5.65 -6.11 -7.49
C LEU A 256 -6.24 -7.50 -7.71
N LEU A 257 -7.56 -7.61 -7.63
CA LEU A 257 -8.30 -8.80 -7.98
C LEU A 257 -9.07 -8.58 -9.28
N ILE A 258 -9.03 -9.54 -10.17
CA ILE A 258 -9.84 -9.58 -11.39
C ILE A 258 -10.77 -10.79 -11.34
N ASP A 259 -12.08 -10.56 -11.55
CA ASP A 259 -13.07 -11.63 -11.58
C ASP A 259 -13.24 -12.22 -12.99
N ASN A 260 -14.09 -13.24 -13.12
CA ASN A 260 -14.38 -13.89 -14.40
C ASN A 260 -15.03 -12.95 -15.44
N ASN A 261 -15.63 -11.84 -15.00
CA ASN A 261 -16.23 -10.82 -15.85
C ASN A 261 -15.20 -9.75 -16.26
N LYS A 262 -13.93 -9.95 -15.94
CA LYS A 262 -12.83 -8.99 -16.13
C LYS A 262 -13.01 -7.68 -15.33
N LYS A 263 -13.89 -7.67 -14.32
CA LYS A 263 -14.01 -6.54 -13.42
C LYS A 263 -12.84 -6.55 -12.45
N LEU A 264 -12.19 -5.39 -12.31
CA LEU A 264 -11.06 -5.18 -11.44
C LEU A 264 -11.53 -4.59 -10.10
N TYR A 265 -10.92 -5.05 -9.01
CA TYR A 265 -11.14 -4.58 -7.65
C TYR A 265 -9.80 -4.26 -7.00
N LEU A 266 -9.71 -3.11 -6.33
CA LEU A 266 -8.57 -2.76 -5.48
C LEU A 266 -8.93 -3.11 -4.04
N ILE A 267 -8.05 -3.87 -3.40
CA ILE A 267 -8.22 -4.40 -2.04
C ILE A 267 -7.07 -3.92 -1.13
N ASP A 268 -7.18 -4.21 0.17
CA ASP A 268 -6.17 -3.93 1.19
C ASP A 268 -5.89 -2.45 1.42
N ASN A 269 -6.95 -1.72 1.78
CA ASN A 269 -6.94 -0.27 2.01
C ASN A 269 -6.30 0.15 3.36
N GLU A 270 -5.43 -0.67 3.96
CA GLU A 270 -4.86 -0.38 5.28
C GLU A 270 -3.83 0.77 5.28
N ASN A 271 -3.28 1.11 4.11
CA ASN A 271 -2.31 2.20 3.95
C ASN A 271 -2.92 3.49 3.40
N ILE A 272 -4.26 3.60 3.46
CA ILE A 272 -4.94 4.79 2.96
C ILE A 272 -4.59 6.03 3.79
N MET A 273 -4.13 7.08 3.13
CA MET A 273 -3.75 8.34 3.74
C MET A 273 -3.65 9.46 2.70
N LEU A 274 -3.54 10.70 3.19
CA LEU A 274 -3.24 11.85 2.34
C LEU A 274 -1.83 11.73 1.74
N ASN A 275 -1.75 11.83 0.43
CA ASN A 275 -0.50 11.85 -0.33
C ASN A 275 -0.67 12.74 -1.56
N PHE A 276 0.40 13.02 -2.30
CA PHE A 276 0.36 13.90 -3.46
C PHE A 276 -0.59 13.38 -4.55
N ILE A 277 -1.32 14.29 -5.19
CA ILE A 277 -2.25 13.97 -6.28
C ILE A 277 -1.50 13.18 -7.37
N GLY A 278 -2.02 12.01 -7.73
CA GLY A 278 -1.43 11.13 -8.75
C GLY A 278 -0.34 10.18 -8.25
N SER A 279 0.02 10.23 -6.95
CA SER A 279 1.01 9.32 -6.36
C SER A 279 0.69 7.87 -6.62
N ASP A 280 -0.56 7.45 -6.44
CA ASP A 280 -0.97 6.06 -6.64
C ASP A 280 -0.84 5.60 -8.09
N ALA A 281 -1.17 6.46 -9.06
CA ALA A 281 -1.03 6.14 -10.48
C ALA A 281 0.46 5.91 -10.82
N VAL A 282 1.35 6.80 -10.35
CA VAL A 282 2.79 6.67 -10.56
C VAL A 282 3.37 5.51 -9.73
N LEU A 283 2.87 5.28 -8.51
CA LEU A 283 3.25 4.13 -7.68
C LEU A 283 2.96 2.81 -8.40
N TYR A 284 1.74 2.68 -8.96
CA TYR A 284 1.39 1.49 -9.73
C TYR A 284 2.35 1.25 -10.90
N LEU A 285 2.59 2.26 -11.73
CA LEU A 285 3.50 2.16 -12.87
C LEU A 285 4.93 1.80 -12.43
N CYS A 286 5.45 2.44 -11.39
CA CYS A 286 6.77 2.15 -10.84
C CYS A 286 6.86 0.76 -10.22
N LEU A 287 5.78 0.24 -9.59
CA LEU A 287 5.77 -1.11 -9.02
C LEU A 287 5.64 -2.20 -10.09
N CYS A 288 5.08 -1.87 -11.26
CA CYS A 288 5.03 -2.80 -12.38
C CYS A 288 6.40 -3.21 -12.93
N VAL A 289 7.46 -2.43 -12.67
CA VAL A 289 8.83 -2.79 -13.09
C VAL A 289 9.52 -3.73 -12.09
N PHE A 290 8.87 -4.04 -10.95
CA PHE A 290 9.37 -4.99 -9.97
C PHE A 290 8.62 -6.31 -10.04
N ASN A 291 9.36 -7.41 -10.08
CA ASN A 291 8.80 -8.74 -9.89
C ASN A 291 8.51 -8.93 -8.39
N VAL A 292 7.23 -8.86 -8.01
CA VAL A 292 6.81 -8.82 -6.59
C VAL A 292 6.95 -10.17 -5.85
N LEU A 293 7.39 -11.25 -6.45
CA LEU A 293 7.72 -12.52 -5.76
C LEU A 293 8.60 -13.41 -6.66
N PRO A 294 9.59 -14.15 -6.12
CA PRO A 294 9.94 -14.30 -4.70
C PRO A 294 10.89 -13.21 -4.18
N CYS A 295 11.47 -12.38 -5.03
CA CYS A 295 12.46 -11.38 -4.67
C CYS A 295 12.30 -10.16 -5.60
N TYR A 296 11.55 -9.17 -5.23
CA TYR A 296 11.39 -7.85 -5.87
C TYR A 296 12.50 -7.47 -6.88
N ALA A 297 12.70 -8.31 -7.89
CA ALA A 297 13.71 -8.08 -8.90
C ALA A 297 13.27 -6.89 -9.77
N PHE A 298 14.10 -5.86 -9.78
CA PHE A 298 13.92 -4.72 -10.66
C PHE A 298 14.20 -5.11 -12.10
N ASN A 299 13.21 -4.92 -12.95
CA ASN A 299 13.37 -5.14 -14.38
C ASN A 299 13.55 -3.78 -15.09
N GLU A 300 14.80 -3.34 -15.20
CA GLU A 300 15.15 -2.04 -15.79
C GLU A 300 14.64 -1.87 -17.22
N HIS A 301 14.52 -2.97 -17.98
CA HIS A 301 14.01 -2.93 -19.36
C HIS A 301 12.53 -2.53 -19.46
N LEU A 302 11.76 -2.67 -18.37
CA LEU A 302 10.37 -2.26 -18.32
C LEU A 302 10.22 -0.80 -17.88
N LEU A 303 11.28 -0.17 -17.35
CA LEU A 303 11.25 1.22 -16.88
C LEU A 303 11.40 2.18 -18.05
N ASP A 304 10.26 2.65 -18.57
CA ASP A 304 10.18 3.69 -19.59
C ASP A 304 9.41 4.89 -19.01
N LEU A 305 10.16 5.86 -18.46
CA LEU A 305 9.58 7.02 -17.80
C LEU A 305 8.79 7.92 -18.77
N ASP A 306 9.13 7.95 -20.06
CA ASP A 306 8.39 8.73 -21.04
C ASP A 306 7.04 8.06 -21.37
N LYS A 307 7.03 6.75 -21.50
CA LYS A 307 5.80 5.97 -21.64
C LYS A 307 4.92 6.08 -20.38
N PHE A 308 5.52 6.03 -19.19
CA PHE A 308 4.80 6.18 -17.93
C PHE A 308 4.23 7.58 -17.75
N TYR A 309 4.94 8.61 -18.22
CA TYR A 309 4.41 9.96 -18.24
C TYR A 309 3.17 10.06 -19.15
N ASN A 310 3.16 9.41 -20.32
CA ASN A 310 1.99 9.38 -21.18
C ASN A 310 0.79 8.70 -20.50
N TYR A 311 0.99 7.58 -19.81
CA TYR A 311 -0.07 6.96 -18.98
C TYR A 311 -0.53 7.88 -17.85
N TYR A 312 0.41 8.58 -17.21
CA TYR A 312 0.05 9.56 -16.17
C TYR A 312 -0.84 10.69 -16.72
N LEU A 313 -0.61 11.16 -17.94
CA LEU A 313 -1.47 12.15 -18.59
C LEU A 313 -2.90 11.63 -18.80
N GLU A 314 -3.07 10.36 -19.15
CA GLU A 314 -4.40 9.74 -19.21
C GLU A 314 -5.10 9.72 -17.85
N TYR A 315 -4.37 9.36 -16.79
CA TYR A 315 -4.90 9.45 -15.43
C TYR A 315 -5.27 10.89 -15.07
N TYR A 316 -4.40 11.87 -15.35
CA TYR A 316 -4.67 13.28 -15.13
C TYR A 316 -5.96 13.72 -15.83
N ASP A 317 -6.18 13.29 -17.07
CA ASP A 317 -7.40 13.60 -17.83
C ASP A 317 -8.67 13.02 -17.17
N MET A 318 -8.58 11.88 -16.49
CA MET A 318 -9.70 11.33 -15.72
C MET A 318 -10.04 12.15 -14.48
N ILE A 319 -9.04 12.76 -13.83
CA ILE A 319 -9.24 13.47 -12.56
C ILE A 319 -9.41 14.97 -12.70
N LYS A 320 -8.96 15.60 -13.79
CA LYS A 320 -8.99 17.07 -13.97
C LYS A 320 -10.36 17.70 -13.74
N ASN A 321 -11.45 17.07 -14.24
CA ASN A 321 -12.80 17.57 -14.05
C ASN A 321 -13.28 17.46 -12.59
N LYS A 322 -12.81 16.45 -11.87
CA LYS A 322 -13.11 16.25 -10.45
C LYS A 322 -12.37 17.29 -9.60
N LEU A 323 -11.17 17.68 -10.04
CA LEU A 323 -10.36 18.71 -9.38
C LEU A 323 -10.81 20.14 -9.72
N LYS A 324 -11.65 20.34 -10.76
CA LYS A 324 -12.06 21.68 -11.21
C LYS A 324 -12.65 22.57 -10.10
N LYS A 325 -13.38 21.99 -9.14
CA LYS A 325 -13.89 22.69 -7.98
C LYS A 325 -12.80 23.31 -7.06
N TYR A 326 -11.56 22.89 -7.27
CA TYR A 326 -10.38 23.36 -6.55
C TYR A 326 -9.42 24.17 -7.44
N GLU A 327 -9.90 24.70 -8.60
CA GLU A 327 -9.05 25.42 -9.58
C GLU A 327 -8.29 26.62 -8.97
N ASN A 328 -8.87 27.27 -7.98
CA ASN A 328 -8.20 28.34 -7.25
C ASN A 328 -7.10 27.86 -6.28
N LYS A 329 -7.02 26.54 -6.05
CA LYS A 329 -6.09 25.92 -5.10
C LYS A 329 -4.94 25.20 -5.80
N TYR A 330 -5.17 24.65 -7.00
CA TYR A 330 -4.19 23.84 -7.73
C TYR A 330 -3.77 24.47 -9.05
N ASP A 331 -2.47 24.48 -9.30
CA ASP A 331 -1.94 24.79 -10.63
C ASP A 331 -2.05 23.55 -11.53
N PHE A 332 -3.09 23.48 -12.34
CA PHE A 332 -3.36 22.38 -13.23
C PHE A 332 -2.30 22.22 -14.33
N ASN A 333 -1.64 23.31 -14.75
CA ASN A 333 -0.56 23.21 -15.71
C ASN A 333 0.65 22.51 -15.10
N TYR A 334 0.93 22.81 -13.82
CA TYR A 334 1.98 22.13 -13.08
C TYR A 334 1.63 20.66 -12.84
N LEU A 335 0.39 20.33 -12.39
CA LEU A 335 -0.03 18.95 -12.12
C LEU A 335 0.09 18.03 -13.34
N LYS A 336 -0.11 18.54 -14.56
CA LYS A 336 0.07 17.75 -15.79
C LYS A 336 1.48 17.78 -16.35
N SER A 337 2.40 18.54 -15.77
CA SER A 337 3.75 18.71 -16.31
C SER A 337 4.63 17.47 -16.07
N LYS A 338 5.63 17.29 -16.93
CA LYS A 338 6.66 16.27 -16.77
C LYS A 338 7.47 16.49 -15.48
N GLU A 339 7.64 17.75 -15.10
CA GLU A 339 8.30 18.10 -13.82
C GLU A 339 7.54 17.53 -12.61
N TYR A 340 6.22 17.69 -12.59
CA TYR A 340 5.40 17.12 -11.50
C TYR A 340 5.40 15.59 -11.52
N PHE A 341 5.31 14.97 -12.69
CA PHE A 341 5.44 13.52 -12.82
C PHE A 341 6.77 13.03 -12.23
N TYR A 342 7.90 13.66 -12.57
CA TYR A 342 9.20 13.30 -12.00
C TYR A 342 9.29 13.58 -10.50
N PHE A 343 8.63 14.63 -10.02
CA PHE A 343 8.48 14.85 -8.58
C PHE A 343 7.77 13.66 -7.92
N LEU A 344 6.67 13.15 -8.50
CA LEU A 344 5.97 11.96 -7.98
C LEU A 344 6.85 10.70 -8.00
N VAL A 345 7.60 10.47 -9.09
CA VAL A 345 8.55 9.35 -9.16
C VAL A 345 9.59 9.44 -8.04
N LYS A 346 10.10 10.64 -7.75
CA LYS A 346 11.03 10.89 -6.62
C LYS A 346 10.37 10.55 -5.28
N ILE A 347 9.17 11.06 -5.03
CA ILE A 347 8.42 10.82 -3.78
C ILE A 347 8.22 9.31 -3.53
N ILE A 348 7.82 8.58 -4.56
CA ILE A 348 7.58 7.14 -4.48
C ILE A 348 8.89 6.37 -4.27
N SER A 349 9.96 6.77 -4.94
CA SER A 349 11.28 6.16 -4.75
C SER A 349 11.79 6.39 -3.33
N ILE A 350 11.64 7.61 -2.82
CA ILE A 350 11.97 8.00 -1.44
C ILE A 350 11.20 7.13 -0.44
N TYR A 351 9.89 6.96 -0.64
CA TYR A 351 9.09 6.10 0.23
C TYR A 351 9.65 4.67 0.27
N GLY A 352 9.95 4.09 -0.89
CA GLY A 352 10.54 2.76 -0.97
C GLY A 352 11.91 2.70 -0.28
N ILE A 353 12.78 3.70 -0.47
CA ILE A 353 14.09 3.78 0.18
C ILE A 353 13.91 3.80 1.70
N ILE A 354 13.12 4.71 2.23
CA ILE A 354 12.97 4.92 3.68
C ILE A 354 12.28 3.73 4.34
N PHE A 355 11.18 3.23 3.76
CA PHE A 355 10.46 2.08 4.31
C PHE A 355 11.32 0.81 4.30
N CYS A 356 11.98 0.50 3.18
CA CYS A 356 12.81 -0.69 3.07
C CYS A 356 14.06 -0.58 3.94
N SER A 357 14.70 0.60 4.02
CA SER A 357 15.88 0.81 4.87
C SER A 357 15.60 0.59 6.35
N ALA A 358 14.37 0.87 6.80
CA ALA A 358 13.97 0.60 8.18
C ALA A 358 13.89 -0.90 8.53
N ASN A 359 13.86 -1.76 7.50
CA ASN A 359 13.67 -3.20 7.62
C ASN A 359 14.89 -4.04 7.16
N VAL A 360 15.97 -3.41 6.68
CA VAL A 360 17.19 -4.13 6.24
C VAL A 360 17.82 -4.89 7.39
N ASN A 361 18.30 -6.09 7.10
CA ASN A 361 19.03 -6.92 8.06
C ASN A 361 19.98 -7.87 7.33
N PHE A 362 21.28 -7.61 7.40
CA PHE A 362 22.31 -8.38 6.70
C PHE A 362 22.26 -9.87 7.03
N GLN A 363 22.12 -10.22 8.32
CA GLN A 363 22.08 -11.61 8.77
C GLN A 363 20.91 -12.38 8.14
N LYS A 364 19.71 -11.75 8.11
CA LYS A 364 18.52 -12.36 7.55
C LYS A 364 18.56 -12.42 6.01
N GLU A 365 18.99 -11.35 5.35
CA GLU A 365 18.91 -11.23 3.90
C GLU A 365 19.94 -12.08 3.16
N TYR A 366 21.13 -12.22 3.73
CA TYR A 366 22.28 -12.83 3.05
C TYR A 366 22.76 -14.13 3.70
N LEU A 367 22.62 -14.30 5.00
CA LEU A 367 23.08 -15.48 5.72
C LEU A 367 21.97 -16.48 6.03
N ASP A 368 20.71 -16.02 6.10
CA ASP A 368 19.52 -16.88 6.31
C ASP A 368 18.57 -16.81 5.10
N LYS A 369 18.98 -17.32 3.98
CA LYS A 369 18.41 -17.25 2.61
C LYS A 369 16.86 -17.32 2.45
N ASN A 370 16.09 -17.25 3.52
CA ASN A 370 14.62 -17.36 3.53
C ASN A 370 13.91 -16.02 3.68
N CYS A 371 14.61 -14.87 3.63
CA CYS A 371 14.04 -13.56 3.84
C CYS A 371 14.00 -12.71 2.57
N TYR A 372 13.05 -11.81 2.55
CA TYR A 372 12.92 -10.74 1.60
C TYR A 372 14.17 -9.84 1.59
N ASN A 373 14.69 -9.51 0.42
CA ASN A 373 15.90 -8.72 0.30
C ASN A 373 15.57 -7.21 0.22
N TYR A 374 15.40 -6.58 1.39
CA TYR A 374 15.12 -5.15 1.50
C TYR A 374 16.26 -4.28 1.01
N SER A 375 17.52 -4.71 1.21
CA SER A 375 18.68 -3.93 0.79
C SER A 375 18.76 -3.78 -0.73
N ARG A 376 18.43 -4.83 -1.49
CA ARG A 376 18.28 -4.76 -2.93
C ARG A 376 17.17 -3.79 -3.34
N HIS A 377 16.03 -3.86 -2.68
CA HIS A 377 14.93 -2.96 -2.98
C HIS A 377 15.27 -1.48 -2.73
N VAL A 378 16.00 -1.19 -1.65
CA VAL A 378 16.56 0.14 -1.38
C VAL A 378 17.46 0.60 -2.53
N HIS A 379 18.38 -0.25 -2.96
CA HIS A 379 19.30 0.02 -4.07
C HIS A 379 18.55 0.34 -5.38
N ASP A 380 17.59 -0.50 -5.76
CA ASP A 380 16.83 -0.33 -6.99
C ASP A 380 15.98 0.94 -6.96
N ARG A 381 15.38 1.27 -5.80
CA ARG A 381 14.64 2.53 -5.61
C ARG A 381 15.54 3.76 -5.67
N PHE A 382 16.76 3.66 -5.13
CA PHE A 382 17.74 4.73 -5.21
C PHE A 382 18.20 4.97 -6.66
N LYS A 383 18.34 3.90 -7.44
CA LYS A 383 18.61 3.99 -8.88
C LYS A 383 17.51 4.74 -9.64
N ILE A 384 16.23 4.40 -9.40
CA ILE A 384 15.08 5.11 -10.01
C ILE A 384 15.09 6.59 -9.59
N TYR A 385 15.32 6.87 -8.31
CA TYR A 385 15.44 8.25 -7.81
C TYR A 385 16.50 9.05 -8.58
N ASN A 386 17.69 8.48 -8.79
CA ASN A 386 18.77 9.14 -9.51
C ASN A 386 18.50 9.35 -11.00
N MET A 387 17.70 8.49 -11.64
CA MET A 387 17.28 8.68 -13.04
C MET A 387 16.44 9.94 -13.25
N THR A 388 15.75 10.41 -12.22
CA THR A 388 14.92 11.63 -12.28
C THR A 388 15.71 12.92 -12.02
N ASN A 389 17.00 12.82 -11.76
CA ASN A 389 17.89 13.99 -11.56
C ASN A 389 18.64 14.38 -12.87
N LYS A 390 18.45 13.60 -13.94
CA LYS A 390 18.97 13.88 -15.29
C LYS A 390 17.99 14.75 -16.06
#